data_7bcb80bdc2c61fd548ec0ad0dd51dde0
#
_entry.id   7bcb80bdc2c61fd548ec0ad0dd51dde0
#
_cell.length_a   1.000
_cell.length_b   1.000
_cell.length_c   1.000
_cell.angle_alpha   90.00
_cell.angle_beta   90.00
_cell.angle_gamma   90.00
#
_symmetry.space_group_name_H-M   'P 1'
#
loop_
_entity.id
_entity.type
_entity.pdbx_description
1 polymer ?
#
loop_
_entity_poly.entity_id
_entity_poly.type
_entity_poly.pdbx_seq_one_letter_code
_entity_poly.pdbx_strand_id
1 'polypeptide(L)'
;MERNNLYPVFLKAKSLNVLIVGGGFVAEEKLTFLLKSSPDAHVTMVSPMFREGTIELAKKGCVTLVKDKYKKRYLKGKHIVVATTDIPSVNVKVYKHCRKRSILVNVADNPPYCDFY
;
A
#
# COMPACT_ATOMS: atom_id res chain seq x y z
N MET A 1 -0.58 -24.03 22.71
CA MET A 1 -0.63 -22.56 22.60
C MET A 1 0.41 -22.08 21.61
N GLU A 2 -0.04 -21.39 20.59
CA GLU A 2 0.88 -20.87 19.60
C GLU A 2 1.64 -19.66 20.15
N ARG A 3 2.91 -19.58 19.83
CA ARG A 3 3.71 -18.41 20.17
C ARG A 3 3.54 -17.36 19.07
N ASN A 4 3.58 -16.11 19.45
CA ASN A 4 3.63 -15.03 18.49
C ASN A 4 5.07 -14.97 17.93
N ASN A 5 5.18 -15.23 16.64
CA ASN A 5 6.47 -15.22 15.93
C ASN A 5 6.72 -13.91 15.21
N LEU A 6 5.87 -12.92 15.43
CA LEU A 6 6.01 -11.62 14.77
C LEU A 6 7.02 -10.75 15.50
N TYR A 7 7.87 -10.11 14.72
CA TYR A 7 8.85 -9.15 15.25
C TYR A 7 8.24 -7.74 15.20
N PRO A 8 7.93 -7.14 16.35
CA PRO A 8 7.29 -5.83 16.37
C PRO A 8 8.27 -4.73 16.00
N VAL A 9 7.85 -3.87 15.06
CA VAL A 9 8.64 -2.70 14.64
C VAL A 9 7.71 -1.51 14.46
N PHE A 10 8.28 -0.32 14.57
CA PHE A 10 7.59 0.92 14.25
C PHE A 10 8.35 1.59 13.11
N LEU A 11 7.67 1.81 12.00
CA LEU A 11 8.28 2.36 10.80
C LEU A 11 8.22 3.88 10.79
N LYS A 12 9.34 4.50 10.46
CA LYS A 12 9.39 5.94 10.19
C LYS A 12 8.89 6.18 8.77
N ALA A 13 7.57 6.20 8.60
CA ALA A 13 6.95 6.29 7.27
C ALA A 13 7.36 7.55 6.52
N LYS A 14 7.66 8.63 7.22
CA LYS A 14 8.15 9.88 6.62
C LYS A 14 9.40 9.66 5.76
N SER A 15 10.24 8.69 6.11
CA SER A 15 11.50 8.40 5.40
C SER A 15 11.34 7.31 4.34
N LEU A 16 10.12 6.85 4.11
CA LEU A 16 9.85 5.72 3.21
C LEU A 16 8.90 6.13 2.10
N ASN A 17 9.04 5.46 0.96
CA ASN A 17 8.11 5.62 -0.16
C ASN A 17 7.11 4.48 -0.14
N VAL A 18 5.83 4.82 -0.07
CA VAL A 18 4.73 3.87 0.03
C VAL A 18 3.95 3.86 -1.26
N LEU A 19 3.60 2.67 -1.73
CA LEU A 19 2.68 2.50 -2.86
C LEU A 19 1.43 1.77 -2.36
N ILE A 20 0.27 2.32 -2.66
CA ILE A 20 -1.01 1.63 -2.46
C ILE A 20 -1.57 1.31 -3.83
N VAL A 21 -1.80 0.03 -4.10
CA VAL A 21 -2.39 -0.44 -5.35
C VAL A 21 -3.88 -0.67 -5.11
N GLY A 22 -4.69 0.16 -5.72
CA GLY A 22 -6.13 0.13 -5.54
C GLY A 22 -6.69 1.53 -5.29
N GLY A 23 -7.98 1.70 -5.54
CA GLY A 23 -8.65 2.99 -5.38
C GLY A 23 -10.05 2.88 -4.79
N GLY A 24 -10.42 1.70 -4.26
CA GLY A 24 -11.72 1.48 -3.65
C GLY A 24 -11.74 1.82 -2.17
N PHE A 25 -12.74 1.27 -1.48
CA PHE A 25 -12.96 1.56 -0.07
C PHE A 25 -11.77 1.13 0.82
N VAL A 26 -11.20 -0.05 0.58
CA VAL A 26 -10.09 -0.55 1.38
C VAL A 26 -8.85 0.33 1.19
N ALA A 27 -8.58 0.77 -0.03
CA ALA A 27 -7.47 1.68 -0.30
C ALA A 27 -7.64 3.01 0.45
N GLU A 28 -8.85 3.56 0.44
CA GLU A 28 -9.16 4.79 1.17
C GLU A 28 -8.94 4.61 2.67
N GLU A 29 -9.38 3.48 3.21
CA GLU A 29 -9.20 3.16 4.62
C GLU A 29 -7.72 3.08 5.00
N LYS A 30 -6.91 2.39 4.19
CA LYS A 30 -5.47 2.26 4.42
C LYS A 30 -4.78 3.63 4.38
N LEU A 31 -5.14 4.46 3.42
CA LEU A 31 -4.60 5.80 3.31
C LEU A 31 -4.98 6.65 4.52
N THR A 32 -6.22 6.57 4.97
CA THR A 32 -6.72 7.31 6.13
C THR A 32 -5.89 6.98 7.36
N PHE A 33 -5.69 5.69 7.65
CA PHE A 33 -4.91 5.29 8.81
C PHE A 33 -3.44 5.71 8.70
N LEU A 34 -2.86 5.56 7.52
CA LEU A 34 -1.47 5.95 7.32
C LEU A 34 -1.25 7.44 7.56
N LEU A 35 -2.09 8.28 6.97
CA LEU A 35 -1.95 9.73 7.11
C LEU A 35 -2.29 10.23 8.52
N LYS A 36 -3.13 9.49 9.25
CA LYS A 36 -3.46 9.84 10.63
C LYS A 36 -2.24 9.72 11.55
N SER A 37 -1.44 8.69 11.37
CA SER A 37 -0.23 8.48 12.16
C SER A 37 1.00 9.12 11.54
N SER A 38 1.04 9.26 10.23
CA SER A 38 2.20 9.76 9.49
C SER A 38 1.77 10.73 8.40
N PRO A 39 1.34 11.96 8.76
CA PRO A 39 0.81 12.92 7.78
C PRO A 39 1.83 13.31 6.70
N ASP A 40 3.11 13.17 6.98
CA ASP A 40 4.19 13.52 6.04
C ASP A 40 4.66 12.33 5.20
N ALA A 41 3.99 11.18 5.27
CA ALA A 41 4.36 10.01 4.48
C ALA A 41 4.23 10.29 2.99
N HIS A 42 5.21 9.83 2.22
CA HIS A 42 5.20 9.96 0.76
C HIS A 42 4.48 8.75 0.17
N VAL A 43 3.28 8.98 -0.34
CA VAL A 43 2.40 7.92 -0.83
C VAL A 43 2.09 8.12 -2.30
N THR A 44 2.24 7.05 -3.07
CA THR A 44 1.73 6.96 -4.44
C THR A 44 0.60 5.95 -4.42
N MET A 45 -0.51 6.26 -5.06
CA MET A 45 -1.61 5.32 -5.25
C MET A 45 -1.83 5.11 -6.75
N VAL A 46 -1.99 3.87 -7.16
CA VAL A 46 -2.26 3.54 -8.55
C VAL A 46 -3.55 2.74 -8.65
N SER A 47 -4.47 3.23 -9.49
CA SER A 47 -5.75 2.59 -9.76
C SER A 47 -6.40 3.23 -10.98
N PRO A 48 -7.20 2.48 -11.76
CA PRO A 48 -7.99 3.09 -12.84
C PRO A 48 -9.00 4.13 -12.33
N MET A 49 -9.49 3.97 -11.12
CA MET A 49 -10.45 4.88 -10.51
C MET A 49 -10.15 5.07 -9.03
N PHE A 50 -10.48 6.24 -8.50
CA PHE A 50 -10.35 6.55 -7.08
C PHE A 50 -11.68 7.05 -6.53
N ARG A 51 -11.98 6.67 -5.29
CA ARG A 51 -13.12 7.21 -4.57
C ARG A 51 -12.90 8.70 -4.29
N GLU A 52 -14.00 9.43 -4.22
CA GLU A 52 -13.95 10.88 -3.96
C GLU A 52 -13.25 11.21 -2.64
N GLY A 53 -13.50 10.40 -1.60
CA GLY A 53 -12.82 10.57 -0.31
C GLY A 53 -11.31 10.42 -0.41
N THR A 54 -10.83 9.51 -1.26
CA THR A 54 -9.40 9.35 -1.51
C THR A 54 -8.82 10.59 -2.18
N ILE A 55 -9.53 11.14 -3.17
CA ILE A 55 -9.11 12.34 -3.86
C ILE A 55 -8.98 13.52 -2.88
N GLU A 56 -9.95 13.66 -1.97
CA GLU A 56 -9.91 14.70 -0.96
C GLU A 56 -8.76 14.53 0.03
N LEU A 57 -8.50 13.29 0.47
CA LEU A 57 -7.37 13.00 1.34
C LEU A 57 -6.04 13.32 0.66
N ALA A 58 -5.92 13.01 -0.63
CA ALA A 58 -4.69 13.24 -1.38
C ALA A 58 -4.32 14.72 -1.46
N LYS A 59 -5.31 15.60 -1.42
CA LYS A 59 -5.08 17.04 -1.47
C LYS A 59 -4.43 17.58 -0.19
N LYS A 60 -4.52 16.83 0.91
CA LYS A 60 -4.05 17.27 2.22
C LYS A 60 -2.65 16.80 2.58
N GLY A 61 -2.07 15.92 1.79
CA GLY A 61 -0.78 15.32 2.12
C GLY A 61 0.14 15.15 0.92
N CYS A 62 1.23 14.43 1.13
CA CYS A 62 2.20 14.12 0.08
C CYS A 62 1.76 12.87 -0.68
N VAL A 63 0.56 12.91 -1.24
CA VAL A 63 -0.06 11.78 -1.93
C VAL A 63 -0.18 12.08 -3.42
N THR A 64 0.36 11.19 -4.24
CA THR A 64 0.27 11.26 -5.70
C THR A 64 -0.69 10.18 -6.17
N LEU A 65 -1.72 10.58 -6.92
CA LEU A 65 -2.68 9.66 -7.51
C LEU A 65 -2.32 9.42 -8.97
N VAL A 66 -2.16 8.14 -9.35
CA VAL A 66 -1.86 7.74 -10.72
C VAL A 66 -3.05 6.93 -11.25
N LYS A 67 -3.77 7.50 -12.21
CA LYS A 67 -4.89 6.82 -12.86
C LYS A 67 -4.36 5.87 -13.93
N ASP A 68 -4.14 4.63 -13.53
CA ASP A 68 -3.63 3.59 -14.42
C ASP A 68 -3.88 2.23 -13.79
N LYS A 69 -3.78 1.19 -14.59
CA LYS A 69 -3.70 -0.18 -14.10
C LYS A 69 -2.37 -0.36 -13.38
N TYR A 70 -2.34 -1.29 -12.43
CA TYR A 70 -1.07 -1.64 -11.80
C TYR A 70 -0.07 -2.14 -12.86
N LYS A 71 1.15 -1.64 -12.77
CA LYS A 71 2.29 -2.09 -13.59
C LYS A 71 3.51 -2.21 -12.70
N LYS A 72 4.34 -3.18 -13.00
CA LYS A 72 5.56 -3.46 -12.26
C LYS A 72 6.47 -2.24 -12.10
N ARG A 73 6.50 -1.35 -13.09
CA ARG A 73 7.32 -0.14 -13.06
C ARG A 73 7.00 0.79 -11.89
N TYR A 74 5.78 0.72 -11.34
CA TYR A 74 5.38 1.55 -10.21
C TYR A 74 6.05 1.16 -8.89
N LEU A 75 6.69 0.00 -8.86
CA LEU A 75 7.44 -0.45 -7.68
C LEU A 75 8.80 0.22 -7.54
N LYS A 76 9.28 0.88 -8.60
CA LYS A 76 10.60 1.51 -8.57
C LYS A 76 10.67 2.56 -7.45
N GLY A 77 11.70 2.42 -6.61
CA GLY A 77 11.93 3.35 -5.50
C GLY A 77 10.97 3.22 -4.33
N LYS A 78 10.13 2.18 -4.30
CA LYS A 78 9.19 1.96 -3.20
C LYS A 78 9.80 1.05 -2.15
N HIS A 79 9.47 1.32 -0.89
CA HIS A 79 9.92 0.52 0.24
C HIS A 79 8.80 -0.38 0.79
N ILE A 80 7.57 0.10 0.71
CA ILE A 80 6.39 -0.59 1.26
C ILE A 80 5.28 -0.52 0.22
N VAL A 81 4.59 -1.64 0.03
CA VAL A 81 3.46 -1.72 -0.90
C VAL A 81 2.28 -2.37 -0.20
N VAL A 82 1.10 -1.78 -0.39
CA VAL A 82 -0.16 -2.33 0.10
C VAL A 82 -1.06 -2.59 -1.11
N ALA A 83 -1.43 -3.84 -1.31
CA ALA A 83 -2.33 -4.25 -2.41
C ALA A 83 -3.73 -4.41 -1.86
N THR A 84 -4.67 -3.65 -2.42
CA THR A 84 -6.05 -3.57 -1.92
C THR A 84 -7.09 -3.75 -3.01
N THR A 85 -6.71 -4.25 -4.19
CA THR A 85 -7.66 -4.35 -5.30
C THR A 85 -8.69 -5.46 -5.03
N ASP A 86 -9.81 -5.39 -5.71
CA ASP A 86 -10.82 -6.44 -5.69
C ASP A 86 -10.56 -7.55 -6.71
N ILE A 87 -9.38 -7.53 -7.33
CA ILE A 87 -8.95 -8.55 -8.30
C ILE A 87 -7.82 -9.36 -7.67
N PRO A 88 -8.10 -10.56 -7.13
CA PRO A 88 -7.09 -11.37 -6.44
C PRO A 88 -5.83 -11.64 -7.26
N SER A 89 -5.98 -11.85 -8.57
CA SER A 89 -4.82 -12.11 -9.44
C SER A 89 -3.88 -10.91 -9.52
N VAL A 90 -4.40 -9.68 -9.45
CA VAL A 90 -3.57 -8.47 -9.43
C VAL A 90 -2.81 -8.40 -8.10
N ASN A 91 -3.50 -8.66 -6.99
CA ASN A 91 -2.88 -8.63 -5.66
C ASN A 91 -1.73 -9.63 -5.54
N VAL A 92 -1.93 -10.85 -6.06
CA VAL A 92 -0.89 -11.88 -6.05
C VAL A 92 0.30 -11.47 -6.93
N LYS A 93 0.03 -10.87 -8.07
CA LYS A 93 1.08 -10.35 -8.97
C LYS A 93 1.92 -9.28 -8.25
N VAL A 94 1.28 -8.36 -7.55
CA VAL A 94 1.96 -7.35 -6.76
C VAL A 94 2.87 -8.00 -5.73
N TYR A 95 2.34 -8.97 -4.99
CA TYR A 95 3.11 -9.71 -4.00
C TYR A 95 4.37 -10.34 -4.59
N LYS A 96 4.21 -11.07 -5.70
CA LYS A 96 5.34 -11.75 -6.36
C LYS A 96 6.40 -10.76 -6.85
N HIS A 97 5.97 -9.64 -7.41
CA HIS A 97 6.89 -8.61 -7.87
C HIS A 97 7.66 -7.97 -6.71
N CYS A 98 6.97 -7.74 -5.58
CA CYS A 98 7.60 -7.19 -4.38
C CYS A 98 8.62 -8.15 -3.77
N ARG A 99 8.30 -9.47 -3.73
CA ARG A 99 9.24 -10.48 -3.23
C ARG A 99 10.55 -10.43 -3.97
N LYS A 100 10.50 -10.34 -5.29
CA LYS A 100 11.71 -10.31 -6.13
C LYS A 100 12.56 -9.05 -5.91
N ARG A 101 11.96 -7.99 -5.39
CA ARG A 101 12.62 -6.71 -5.18
C ARG A 101 12.92 -6.39 -3.72
N SER A 102 12.64 -7.33 -2.84
CA SER A 102 12.83 -7.15 -1.39
C SER A 102 12.06 -5.92 -0.87
N ILE A 103 10.85 -5.73 -1.38
CA ILE A 103 9.95 -4.68 -0.92
C ILE A 103 8.95 -5.33 0.04
N LEU A 104 8.72 -4.68 1.19
CA LEU A 104 7.71 -5.14 2.13
C LEU A 104 6.32 -4.98 1.53
N VAL A 105 5.50 -6.01 1.63
CA VAL A 105 4.17 -6.01 1.02
C VAL A 105 3.10 -6.51 1.99
N ASN A 106 1.94 -5.86 1.93
CA ASN A 106 0.73 -6.30 2.62
C ASN A 106 -0.37 -6.43 1.58
N VAL A 107 -0.91 -7.63 1.45
CA VAL A 107 -2.11 -7.86 0.63
C VAL A 107 -3.29 -7.88 1.58
N ALA A 108 -4.18 -6.92 1.44
CA ALA A 108 -5.32 -6.74 2.35
C ALA A 108 -6.15 -8.02 2.48
N ASP A 109 -6.47 -8.38 3.72
CA ASP A 109 -7.28 -9.56 4.06
C ASP A 109 -6.67 -10.90 3.61
N ASN A 110 -5.36 -10.94 3.39
CA ASN A 110 -4.70 -12.17 2.94
C ASN A 110 -3.38 -12.36 3.69
N PRO A 111 -3.44 -12.82 4.96
CA PRO A 111 -2.25 -12.93 5.80
C PRO A 111 -1.07 -13.68 5.20
N PRO A 112 -1.24 -14.78 4.44
CA PRO A 112 -0.10 -15.46 3.82
C PRO A 112 0.74 -14.57 2.89
N TYR A 113 0.15 -13.49 2.38
CA TYR A 113 0.83 -12.55 1.48
C TYR A 113 1.13 -11.22 2.18
N CYS A 114 1.30 -11.25 3.49
CA CYS A 114 1.61 -10.05 4.26
C CYS A 114 2.94 -10.20 4.99
N ASP A 115 3.84 -9.24 4.77
CA ASP A 115 5.10 -9.15 5.51
C ASP A 115 4.92 -8.38 6.81
N PHE A 116 3.85 -7.60 6.91
CA PHE A 116 3.55 -6.76 8.07
C PHE A 116 2.04 -6.56 8.18
N TYR A 117 1.63 -6.07 9.31
CA TYR A 117 0.22 -5.79 9.59
C TYR A 117 0.02 -4.36 10.06
#